data_32552980a0e9d3c835f10d0ce44340b3
#
_entry.id   32552980a0e9d3c835f10d0ce44340b3
#
_cell.length_a   1.000
_cell.length_b   1.000
_cell.length_c   1.000
_cell.angle_alpha   90.00
_cell.angle_beta   90.00
_cell.angle_gamma   90.00
#
_symmetry.space_group_name_H-M   'P 1'
#
loop_
_entity.id
_entity.type
_entity.pdbx_description
1 polymer ?
#
loop_
_entity_poly.entity_id
_entity_poly.type
_entity_poly.pdbx_seq_one_letter_code
_entity_poly.pdbx_strand_id
1 'polypeptide(L)'
;MKFGYFMEFALARSAAVWRGLERGIDSFSLGNVISVRNRAADLRRSLDTVIMRADRRTDQLSQGKTQMKMPDDADWGWRPDVFATRLGQLSSVVKSARHDVSTSIAVHHNDTDPELIVRQFKNMGVDDLAPYGLSVETYEFKGSFLSLAIDLPSEAATGLTKNHIFEVEGKLSLDHSMPVFVRLKVKHGPNVEELLQEIPHGANRLYLEFDLGYCDLHEARVENVWLDLIFDDPSMNRAKISDLVFYRRPRAKF
;
A
#
# COMPACT_ATOMS: atom_id res chain seq x y z
N MET A 1 -5.09 -16.55 28.25
CA MET A 1 -6.30 -17.40 28.40
C MET A 1 -6.12 -18.56 27.42
N LYS A 2 -5.97 -19.80 27.91
CA LYS A 2 -5.87 -20.96 27.03
C LYS A 2 -7.24 -21.15 26.35
N PHE A 3 -7.26 -21.28 25.03
CA PHE A 3 -8.43 -21.67 24.26
C PHE A 3 -8.89 -23.03 24.83
N GLY A 4 -9.99 -23.00 25.58
CA GLY A 4 -10.45 -24.20 26.26
C GLY A 4 -11.13 -25.14 25.28
N TYR A 5 -11.04 -26.43 25.53
CA TYR A 5 -11.66 -27.54 24.78
C TYR A 5 -13.16 -27.27 24.46
N PHE A 6 -13.88 -26.60 25.37
CA PHE A 6 -15.27 -26.19 25.17
C PHE A 6 -15.43 -25.18 24.02
N MET A 7 -14.50 -24.24 23.86
CA MET A 7 -14.55 -23.22 22.79
C MET A 7 -14.30 -23.85 21.42
N GLU A 8 -13.34 -24.76 21.32
CA GLU A 8 -13.06 -25.49 20.06
C GLU A 8 -14.28 -26.33 19.63
N PHE A 9 -14.93 -27.03 20.60
CA PHE A 9 -16.14 -27.79 20.33
C PHE A 9 -17.29 -26.90 19.84
N ALA A 10 -17.51 -25.74 20.47
CA ALA A 10 -18.55 -24.79 20.08
C ALA A 10 -18.32 -24.23 18.67
N LEU A 11 -17.06 -23.88 18.32
CA LEU A 11 -16.68 -23.40 17.00
C LEU A 11 -16.87 -24.49 15.93
N ALA A 12 -16.43 -25.71 16.21
CA ALA A 12 -16.61 -26.85 15.31
C ALA A 12 -18.11 -27.14 15.04
N ARG A 13 -18.95 -27.09 16.08
CA ARG A 13 -20.38 -27.26 15.94
C ARG A 13 -21.04 -26.13 15.14
N SER A 14 -20.65 -24.88 15.37
CA SER A 14 -21.11 -23.74 14.58
C SER A 14 -20.77 -23.88 13.11
N ALA A 15 -19.51 -24.24 12.80
CA ALA A 15 -19.06 -24.47 11.43
C ALA A 15 -19.83 -25.63 10.75
N ALA A 16 -20.15 -26.68 11.49
CA ALA A 16 -20.99 -27.81 10.98
C ALA A 16 -22.41 -27.38 10.63
N VAL A 17 -23.03 -26.52 11.45
CA VAL A 17 -24.35 -25.95 11.16
C VAL A 17 -24.32 -25.13 9.88
N TRP A 18 -23.37 -24.25 9.71
CA TRP A 18 -23.24 -23.42 8.50
C TRP A 18 -23.01 -24.26 7.24
N ARG A 19 -22.16 -25.30 7.31
CA ARG A 19 -22.01 -26.26 6.19
C ARG A 19 -23.28 -27.04 5.88
N GLY A 20 -24.13 -27.30 6.88
CA GLY A 20 -25.45 -27.91 6.69
C GLY A 20 -26.39 -26.96 5.93
N LEU A 21 -26.43 -25.69 6.32
CA LEU A 21 -27.23 -24.65 5.66
C LEU A 21 -26.76 -24.40 4.21
N GLU A 22 -25.45 -24.37 3.95
CA GLU A 22 -24.87 -24.25 2.61
C GLU A 22 -25.40 -25.34 1.67
N ARG A 23 -25.40 -26.60 2.12
CA ARG A 23 -25.85 -27.74 1.31
C ARG A 23 -27.36 -27.76 1.09
N GLY A 24 -28.15 -27.18 1.99
CA GLY A 24 -29.62 -27.25 1.95
C GLY A 24 -30.32 -25.97 1.47
N ILE A 25 -29.58 -24.88 1.16
CA ILE A 25 -30.15 -23.53 0.95
C ILE A 25 -31.16 -23.49 -0.21
N ASP A 26 -30.93 -24.26 -1.26
CA ASP A 26 -31.79 -24.29 -2.44
C ASP A 26 -33.16 -24.91 -2.19
N SER A 27 -33.31 -25.69 -1.12
CA SER A 27 -34.58 -26.31 -0.71
C SER A 27 -35.42 -25.45 0.25
N PHE A 28 -34.88 -24.29 0.71
CA PHE A 28 -35.56 -23.46 1.69
C PHE A 28 -36.59 -22.52 1.05
N SER A 29 -37.62 -22.18 1.80
CA SER A 29 -38.54 -21.12 1.42
C SER A 29 -37.81 -19.76 1.34
N LEU A 30 -38.27 -18.86 0.47
CA LEU A 30 -37.64 -17.55 0.25
C LEU A 30 -37.45 -16.77 1.57
N GLY A 31 -38.41 -16.80 2.48
CA GLY A 31 -38.28 -16.16 3.78
C GLY A 31 -37.15 -16.72 4.63
N ASN A 32 -36.94 -18.03 4.60
CA ASN A 32 -35.84 -18.69 5.29
C ASN A 32 -34.50 -18.37 4.64
N VAL A 33 -34.43 -18.34 3.30
CA VAL A 33 -33.21 -17.92 2.56
C VAL A 33 -32.78 -16.51 2.96
N ILE A 34 -33.72 -15.54 2.99
CA ILE A 34 -33.46 -14.17 3.41
C ILE A 34 -32.95 -14.11 4.86
N SER A 35 -33.59 -14.86 5.77
CA SER A 35 -33.19 -14.92 7.17
C SER A 35 -31.77 -15.48 7.35
N VAL A 36 -31.47 -16.61 6.68
CA VAL A 36 -30.14 -17.24 6.71
C VAL A 36 -29.09 -16.32 6.13
N ARG A 37 -29.38 -15.70 4.98
CA ARG A 37 -28.47 -14.73 4.34
C ARG A 37 -28.12 -13.58 5.26
N ASN A 38 -29.10 -12.98 5.96
CA ASN A 38 -28.86 -11.85 6.85
C ASN A 38 -28.00 -12.28 8.06
N ARG A 39 -28.29 -13.43 8.68
CA ARG A 39 -27.47 -13.98 9.76
C ARG A 39 -26.04 -14.30 9.32
N ALA A 40 -25.87 -14.86 8.12
CA ALA A 40 -24.56 -15.13 7.56
C ALA A 40 -23.76 -13.82 7.33
N ALA A 41 -24.41 -12.76 6.83
CA ALA A 41 -23.80 -11.45 6.65
C ALA A 41 -23.35 -10.80 7.97
N ASP A 42 -24.16 -10.95 9.04
CA ASP A 42 -23.81 -10.44 10.38
C ASP A 42 -22.63 -11.21 10.98
N LEU A 43 -22.65 -12.54 10.85
CA LEU A 43 -21.55 -13.39 11.31
C LEU A 43 -20.25 -13.08 10.56
N ARG A 44 -20.32 -12.91 9.23
CA ARG A 44 -19.16 -12.54 8.41
C ARG A 44 -18.53 -11.24 8.90
N ARG A 45 -19.33 -10.20 9.17
CA ARG A 45 -18.80 -8.92 9.71
C ARG A 45 -18.08 -9.12 11.05
N SER A 46 -18.62 -9.97 11.92
CA SER A 46 -17.99 -10.29 13.21
C SER A 46 -16.69 -11.07 13.03
N LEU A 47 -16.65 -12.04 12.11
CA LEU A 47 -15.46 -12.83 11.79
C LEU A 47 -14.37 -11.94 11.15
N ASP A 48 -14.73 -11.08 10.21
CA ASP A 48 -13.80 -10.12 9.59
C ASP A 48 -13.17 -9.21 10.67
N THR A 49 -13.95 -8.76 11.66
CA THR A 49 -13.43 -7.96 12.78
C THR A 49 -12.46 -8.75 13.66
N VAL A 50 -12.76 -10.02 13.96
CA VAL A 50 -11.88 -10.90 14.75
C VAL A 50 -10.57 -11.14 14.00
N ILE A 51 -10.63 -11.47 12.70
CA ILE A 51 -9.47 -11.67 11.85
C ILE A 51 -8.59 -10.42 11.85
N MET A 52 -9.20 -9.25 11.59
CA MET A 52 -8.47 -7.97 11.58
C MET A 52 -7.75 -7.69 12.90
N ARG A 53 -8.43 -7.94 14.05
CA ARG A 53 -7.80 -7.74 15.38
C ARG A 53 -6.70 -8.76 15.67
N ALA A 54 -6.89 -10.01 15.25
CA ALA A 54 -5.90 -11.07 15.40
C ALA A 54 -4.65 -10.77 14.57
N ASP A 55 -4.84 -10.36 13.31
CA ASP A 55 -3.75 -9.98 12.42
C ASP A 55 -2.95 -8.79 13.00
N ARG A 56 -3.63 -7.73 13.45
CA ARG A 56 -2.94 -6.61 14.13
C ARG A 56 -2.10 -7.07 15.31
N ARG A 57 -2.60 -8.00 16.12
CA ARG A 57 -1.86 -8.49 17.29
C ARG A 57 -0.69 -9.39 16.91
N THR A 58 -0.84 -10.23 15.89
CA THR A 58 0.26 -11.07 15.38
C THR A 58 1.32 -10.23 14.69
N ASP A 59 0.92 -9.18 13.95
CA ASP A 59 1.84 -8.26 13.30
C ASP A 59 2.62 -7.44 14.34
N GLN A 60 1.99 -7.00 15.43
CA GLN A 60 2.68 -6.36 16.57
C GLN A 60 3.73 -7.27 17.22
N LEU A 61 3.47 -8.57 17.31
CA LEU A 61 4.43 -9.56 17.81
C LEU A 61 5.55 -9.86 16.80
N SER A 62 5.27 -9.67 15.52
CA SER A 62 6.24 -9.80 14.41
C SER A 62 7.06 -8.55 14.18
N GLN A 63 6.72 -7.41 14.78
CA GLN A 63 7.41 -6.11 14.64
C GLN A 63 8.90 -6.16 15.02
N GLY A 64 9.36 -7.15 15.76
CA GLY A 64 10.80 -7.39 15.94
C GLY A 64 11.56 -7.73 14.65
N LYS A 65 10.85 -8.14 13.58
CA LYS A 65 11.41 -8.41 12.23
C LYS A 65 11.16 -7.30 11.22
N THR A 66 10.29 -6.35 11.53
CA THR A 66 9.81 -5.30 10.61
C THR A 66 10.31 -3.91 10.98
N GLN A 67 11.26 -3.82 11.89
CA GLN A 67 11.83 -2.52 12.23
C GLN A 67 12.57 -1.99 11.01
N MET A 68 12.12 -0.85 10.49
CA MET A 68 12.80 -0.11 9.45
C MET A 68 14.22 0.18 9.93
N LYS A 69 15.22 -0.39 9.24
CA LYS A 69 16.62 -0.14 9.56
C LYS A 69 17.00 1.20 8.95
N MET A 70 17.04 2.22 9.77
CA MET A 70 17.44 3.56 9.34
C MET A 70 18.94 3.56 9.04
N PRO A 71 19.38 4.11 7.88
CA PRO A 71 20.80 4.35 7.62
C PRO A 71 21.43 5.26 8.68
N ASP A 72 22.71 5.02 8.99
CA ASP A 72 23.40 5.73 10.10
C ASP A 72 23.50 7.26 9.87
N ASP A 73 23.47 7.70 8.61
CA ASP A 73 23.56 9.09 8.19
C ASP A 73 22.19 9.74 7.90
N ALA A 74 21.09 8.97 8.00
CA ALA A 74 19.75 9.49 7.78
C ALA A 74 19.24 10.27 8.99
N ASP A 75 18.72 11.47 8.75
CA ASP A 75 18.11 12.32 9.76
C ASP A 75 16.58 12.16 9.85
N TRP A 76 15.99 11.53 8.84
CA TRP A 76 14.57 11.19 8.78
C TRP A 76 14.35 9.92 7.95
N GLY A 77 13.34 9.14 8.35
CA GLY A 77 12.91 7.98 7.59
C GLY A 77 11.46 7.62 7.88
N TRP A 78 10.78 7.07 6.87
CA TRP A 78 9.37 6.72 6.96
C TRP A 78 8.97 5.59 6.02
N ARG A 79 8.00 4.81 6.45
CA ARG A 79 7.32 3.77 5.67
C ARG A 79 5.82 4.05 5.67
N PRO A 80 5.13 4.09 4.52
CA PRO A 80 3.67 4.24 4.46
C PRO A 80 2.96 3.14 5.25
N ASP A 81 1.90 3.52 5.98
CA ASP A 81 1.14 2.62 6.85
C ASP A 81 0.58 1.40 6.12
N VAL A 82 0.30 1.52 4.82
CA VAL A 82 -0.20 0.42 3.97
C VAL A 82 0.77 -0.76 3.91
N PHE A 83 2.06 -0.55 4.11
CA PHE A 83 3.06 -1.61 4.18
C PHE A 83 3.26 -2.15 5.60
N ALA A 84 2.93 -1.36 6.62
CA ALA A 84 3.13 -1.70 8.04
C ALA A 84 1.88 -2.31 8.70
N THR A 85 0.69 -1.89 8.28
CA THR A 85 -0.58 -2.26 8.92
C THR A 85 -1.60 -2.77 7.91
N ARG A 86 -2.49 -3.67 8.37
CA ARG A 86 -3.58 -4.16 7.54
C ARG A 86 -4.63 -3.09 7.31
N LEU A 87 -4.98 -2.85 6.04
CA LEU A 87 -6.09 -1.99 5.66
C LEU A 87 -7.44 -2.60 6.04
N GLY A 88 -8.42 -1.74 6.35
CA GLY A 88 -9.80 -2.17 6.59
C GLY A 88 -10.46 -2.75 5.33
N GLN A 89 -10.15 -2.20 4.15
CA GLN A 89 -10.56 -2.70 2.85
C GLN A 89 -9.32 -3.17 2.08
N LEU A 90 -9.21 -4.48 1.88
CA LEU A 90 -8.03 -5.10 1.26
C LEU A 90 -7.99 -4.97 -0.26
N SER A 91 -9.13 -4.76 -0.91
CA SER A 91 -9.23 -4.67 -2.37
C SER A 91 -10.28 -3.67 -2.75
N SER A 92 -9.99 -2.83 -3.73
CA SER A 92 -10.88 -1.83 -4.29
C SER A 92 -10.83 -1.84 -5.80
N VAL A 93 -11.99 -1.74 -6.45
CA VAL A 93 -12.08 -1.40 -7.86
C VAL A 93 -12.01 0.11 -7.98
N VAL A 94 -11.06 0.60 -8.74
CA VAL A 94 -10.86 2.03 -8.98
C VAL A 94 -11.80 2.47 -10.10
N LYS A 95 -12.69 3.42 -9.80
CA LYS A 95 -13.70 3.92 -10.76
C LYS A 95 -13.58 5.41 -11.03
N SER A 96 -12.92 6.14 -10.15
CA SER A 96 -12.79 7.60 -10.23
C SER A 96 -11.35 7.97 -10.57
N ALA A 97 -11.14 9.08 -11.26
CA ALA A 97 -9.83 9.60 -11.65
C ALA A 97 -8.85 9.76 -10.47
N ARG A 98 -9.38 9.89 -9.26
CA ARG A 98 -8.65 9.76 -7.99
C ARG A 98 -9.35 8.73 -7.10
N HIS A 99 -8.59 7.79 -6.57
CA HIS A 99 -9.06 6.79 -5.61
C HIS A 99 -8.10 6.70 -4.43
N ASP A 100 -8.57 7.08 -3.24
CA ASP A 100 -7.77 7.02 -2.03
C ASP A 100 -7.70 5.57 -1.52
N VAL A 101 -6.48 5.04 -1.42
CA VAL A 101 -6.16 3.69 -0.92
C VAL A 101 -5.97 3.72 0.60
N SER A 102 -5.31 4.77 1.09
CA SER A 102 -5.07 5.05 2.50
C SER A 102 -5.00 6.57 2.72
N THR A 103 -4.68 6.99 3.93
CA THR A 103 -4.51 8.42 4.25
C THR A 103 -3.33 9.06 3.51
N SER A 104 -2.33 8.27 3.11
CA SER A 104 -1.11 8.75 2.46
C SER A 104 -0.92 8.25 1.03
N ILE A 105 -1.81 7.37 0.53
CA ILE A 105 -1.67 6.78 -0.81
C ILE A 105 -2.96 6.90 -1.58
N ALA A 106 -2.87 7.43 -2.80
CA ALA A 106 -3.97 7.50 -3.76
C ALA A 106 -3.52 7.03 -5.16
N VAL A 107 -4.44 6.43 -5.90
CA VAL A 107 -4.28 6.14 -7.32
C VAL A 107 -4.88 7.28 -8.12
N HIS A 108 -4.14 7.76 -9.12
CA HIS A 108 -4.61 8.75 -10.09
C HIS A 108 -4.54 8.18 -11.50
N HIS A 109 -5.56 8.42 -12.31
CA HIS A 109 -5.61 8.03 -13.72
C HIS A 109 -6.53 8.97 -14.52
N ASN A 110 -6.45 8.92 -15.84
CA ASN A 110 -7.32 9.66 -16.76
C ASN A 110 -8.11 8.73 -17.71
N ASP A 111 -8.21 7.45 -17.38
CA ASP A 111 -9.09 6.53 -18.12
C ASP A 111 -10.56 6.84 -17.80
N THR A 112 -11.41 6.80 -18.83
CA THR A 112 -12.86 7.07 -18.71
C THR A 112 -13.66 5.84 -18.29
N ASP A 113 -13.13 4.64 -18.52
CA ASP A 113 -13.76 3.36 -18.15
C ASP A 113 -12.70 2.39 -17.60
N PRO A 114 -12.14 2.69 -16.43
CA PRO A 114 -10.96 1.98 -15.91
C PRO A 114 -11.31 0.57 -15.44
N GLU A 115 -10.60 -0.41 -15.95
CA GLU A 115 -10.54 -1.77 -15.43
C GLU A 115 -9.31 -1.92 -14.54
N LEU A 116 -9.36 -1.35 -13.34
CA LEU A 116 -8.24 -1.23 -12.43
C LEU A 116 -8.61 -1.65 -11.02
N ILE A 117 -7.77 -2.50 -10.41
CA ILE A 117 -7.94 -2.99 -9.05
C ILE A 117 -6.69 -2.67 -8.23
N VAL A 118 -6.89 -2.14 -7.04
CA VAL A 118 -5.84 -2.00 -6.02
C VAL A 118 -6.10 -2.97 -4.89
N ARG A 119 -5.04 -3.68 -4.49
CA ARG A 119 -5.16 -4.72 -3.45
C ARG A 119 -3.96 -4.69 -2.51
N GLN A 120 -4.22 -4.66 -1.21
CA GLN A 120 -3.21 -5.00 -0.22
C GLN A 120 -3.08 -6.53 -0.11
N PHE A 121 -1.85 -7.04 -0.10
CA PHE A 121 -1.56 -8.45 0.12
C PHE A 121 -0.59 -8.63 1.29
N LYS A 122 -0.57 -9.84 1.87
CA LYS A 122 0.39 -10.20 2.91
C LYS A 122 1.69 -10.69 2.26
N ASN A 123 2.82 -10.16 2.71
CA ASN A 123 4.12 -10.66 2.32
C ASN A 123 4.41 -11.99 3.01
N MET A 124 4.95 -12.95 2.26
CA MET A 124 5.23 -14.32 2.72
C MET A 124 6.71 -14.70 2.58
N GLY A 125 7.52 -13.84 1.98
CA GLY A 125 8.94 -14.07 1.79
C GLY A 125 9.73 -13.93 3.09
N VAL A 126 10.80 -14.73 3.21
CA VAL A 126 11.71 -14.69 4.38
C VAL A 126 12.46 -13.36 4.45
N ASP A 127 12.73 -12.77 3.28
CA ASP A 127 13.47 -11.51 3.10
C ASP A 127 12.57 -10.29 2.98
N ASP A 128 11.25 -10.44 3.22
CA ASP A 128 10.34 -9.31 3.19
C ASP A 128 10.46 -8.53 4.50
N LEU A 129 10.76 -7.23 4.38
CA LEU A 129 10.94 -6.31 5.50
C LEU A 129 9.63 -5.68 5.99
N ALA A 130 8.58 -5.74 5.18
CA ALA A 130 7.25 -5.26 5.52
C ALA A 130 6.26 -6.43 5.60
N PRO A 131 5.26 -6.40 6.50
CA PRO A 131 4.26 -7.45 6.61
C PRO A 131 3.27 -7.45 5.44
N TYR A 132 3.07 -6.31 4.78
CA TYR A 132 2.12 -6.15 3.69
C TYR A 132 2.77 -5.50 2.48
N GLY A 133 2.17 -5.75 1.33
CA GLY A 133 2.46 -5.08 0.07
C GLY A 133 1.18 -4.57 -0.59
N LEU A 134 1.35 -3.77 -1.64
CA LEU A 134 0.28 -3.22 -2.45
C LEU A 134 0.43 -3.70 -3.90
N SER A 135 -0.64 -4.18 -4.52
CA SER A 135 -0.69 -4.45 -5.95
C SER A 135 -1.64 -3.49 -6.65
N VAL A 136 -1.22 -3.03 -7.81
CA VAL A 136 -2.04 -2.31 -8.79
C VAL A 136 -2.19 -3.25 -9.99
N GLU A 137 -3.40 -3.69 -10.25
CA GLU A 137 -3.74 -4.63 -11.32
C GLU A 137 -4.54 -3.89 -12.38
N THR A 138 -4.04 -3.84 -13.59
CA THR A 138 -4.63 -3.12 -14.71
C THR A 138 -4.97 -4.12 -15.81
N TYR A 139 -6.21 -4.12 -16.24
CA TYR A 139 -6.68 -4.92 -17.37
C TYR A 139 -6.66 -4.07 -18.65
N GLU A 140 -7.79 -3.76 -19.25
CA GLU A 140 -7.82 -2.82 -20.35
C GLU A 140 -7.64 -1.39 -19.82
N PHE A 141 -6.65 -0.67 -20.31
CA PHE A 141 -6.37 0.71 -19.93
C PHE A 141 -6.23 1.59 -21.17
N LYS A 142 -7.12 2.58 -21.28
CA LYS A 142 -7.18 3.51 -22.43
C LYS A 142 -6.68 4.91 -22.09
N GLY A 143 -6.36 5.14 -20.82
CA GLY A 143 -5.77 6.39 -20.36
C GLY A 143 -4.32 6.53 -20.78
N SER A 144 -3.82 7.75 -20.76
CA SER A 144 -2.40 8.06 -20.98
C SER A 144 -1.62 8.30 -19.68
N PHE A 145 -2.29 8.15 -18.53
CA PHE A 145 -1.71 8.44 -17.24
C PHE A 145 -2.27 7.54 -16.14
N LEU A 146 -1.39 6.82 -15.48
CA LEU A 146 -1.66 6.06 -14.26
C LEU A 146 -0.52 6.29 -13.28
N SER A 147 -0.83 6.71 -12.06
CA SER A 147 0.16 6.83 -10.99
C SER A 147 -0.37 6.44 -9.63
N LEU A 148 0.55 6.01 -8.78
CA LEU A 148 0.35 5.86 -7.35
C LEU A 148 1.02 7.05 -6.67
N ALA A 149 0.22 7.99 -6.17
CA ALA A 149 0.70 9.15 -5.43
C ALA A 149 0.85 8.81 -3.95
N ILE A 150 1.95 9.21 -3.35
CA ILE A 150 2.32 8.96 -1.97
C ILE A 150 2.62 10.29 -1.31
N ASP A 151 1.72 10.75 -0.44
CA ASP A 151 1.91 11.95 0.37
C ASP A 151 2.79 11.62 1.56
N LEU A 152 3.97 12.25 1.64
CA LEU A 152 4.87 12.08 2.78
C LEU A 152 4.37 12.90 3.98
N PRO A 153 4.61 12.44 5.22
CA PRO A 153 4.23 13.19 6.40
C PRO A 153 4.97 14.54 6.49
N SER A 154 4.39 15.49 7.21
CA SER A 154 4.92 16.87 7.35
C SER A 154 6.36 16.94 7.82
N GLU A 155 6.80 15.94 8.57
CA GLU A 155 8.17 15.80 9.07
C GLU A 155 9.20 15.66 7.94
N ALA A 156 8.79 15.13 6.78
CA ALA A 156 9.63 15.03 5.59
C ALA A 156 10.05 16.43 5.06
N ALA A 157 9.14 17.40 5.18
CA ALA A 157 9.37 18.79 4.78
C ALA A 157 10.08 19.62 5.87
N THR A 158 9.97 19.20 7.14
CA THR A 158 10.52 19.96 8.26
C THR A 158 12.05 19.99 8.19
N GLY A 159 12.63 21.20 8.11
CA GLY A 159 14.08 21.40 8.03
C GLY A 159 14.71 20.97 6.72
N LEU A 160 13.91 20.74 5.68
CA LEU A 160 14.40 20.35 4.36
C LEU A 160 15.16 21.50 3.71
N THR A 161 16.35 21.20 3.19
CA THR A 161 17.24 22.15 2.52
C THR A 161 17.81 21.54 1.24
N LYS A 162 18.45 22.35 0.40
CA LYS A 162 19.21 21.89 -0.78
C LYS A 162 20.37 20.94 -0.42
N ASN A 163 20.78 20.93 0.85
CA ASN A 163 21.83 20.04 1.34
C ASN A 163 21.32 18.66 1.78
N HIS A 164 20.18 18.24 1.27
CA HIS A 164 19.65 16.91 1.54
C HIS A 164 19.50 16.09 0.26
N ILE A 165 19.59 14.79 0.44
CA ILE A 165 19.26 13.76 -0.53
C ILE A 165 18.04 12.99 0.01
N PHE A 166 17.01 12.80 -0.80
CA PHE A 166 15.96 11.85 -0.55
C PHE A 166 16.32 10.51 -1.19
N GLU A 167 16.23 9.45 -0.40
CA GLU A 167 16.39 8.07 -0.86
C GLU A 167 15.04 7.37 -0.83
N VAL A 168 14.76 6.60 -1.88
CA VAL A 168 13.58 5.76 -1.98
C VAL A 168 14.05 4.34 -2.18
N GLU A 169 13.77 3.50 -1.20
CA GLU A 169 14.06 2.08 -1.26
C GLU A 169 12.78 1.26 -1.33
N GLY A 170 12.79 0.16 -2.05
CA GLY A 170 11.63 -0.69 -2.14
C GLY A 170 11.86 -1.99 -2.89
N LYS A 171 10.77 -2.74 -3.03
CA LYS A 171 10.73 -3.97 -3.80
C LYS A 171 9.51 -3.93 -4.72
N LEU A 172 9.78 -3.81 -6.01
CA LEU A 172 8.78 -3.76 -7.08
C LEU A 172 8.92 -4.99 -7.97
N SER A 173 7.82 -5.63 -8.32
CA SER A 173 7.77 -6.66 -9.36
C SER A 173 6.61 -6.40 -10.30
N LEU A 174 6.83 -6.63 -11.59
CA LEU A 174 5.88 -6.45 -12.66
C LEU A 174 5.61 -7.82 -13.30
N ASP A 175 4.36 -8.09 -13.69
CA ASP A 175 4.05 -9.34 -14.44
C ASP A 175 4.63 -9.28 -15.86
N HIS A 176 4.60 -8.09 -16.47
CA HIS A 176 5.24 -7.80 -17.75
C HIS A 176 6.10 -6.55 -17.64
N SER A 177 7.20 -6.50 -18.39
CA SER A 177 8.07 -5.33 -18.40
C SER A 177 7.32 -4.10 -18.91
N MET A 178 7.35 -3.02 -18.15
CA MET A 178 6.86 -1.70 -18.54
C MET A 178 7.76 -0.63 -17.92
N PRO A 179 7.88 0.57 -18.53
CA PRO A 179 8.58 1.69 -17.90
C PRO A 179 7.85 2.14 -16.63
N VAL A 180 8.61 2.34 -15.57
CA VAL A 180 8.10 2.93 -14.33
C VAL A 180 8.98 4.10 -13.94
N PHE A 181 8.36 5.25 -13.75
CA PHE A 181 9.05 6.46 -13.34
C PHE A 181 8.70 6.80 -11.90
N VAL A 182 9.66 7.36 -11.20
CA VAL A 182 9.49 7.88 -9.84
C VAL A 182 9.75 9.38 -9.89
N ARG A 183 8.75 10.16 -9.47
CA ARG A 183 8.81 11.60 -9.46
C ARG A 183 8.66 12.11 -8.03
N LEU A 184 9.73 12.66 -7.48
CA LEU A 184 9.70 13.38 -6.22
C LEU A 184 9.29 14.82 -6.48
N LYS A 185 8.36 15.32 -5.67
CA LYS A 185 7.88 16.70 -5.74
C LYS A 185 8.03 17.38 -4.40
N VAL A 186 8.55 18.61 -4.42
CA VAL A 186 8.72 19.45 -3.23
C VAL A 186 8.02 20.78 -3.47
N LYS A 187 6.96 21.02 -2.68
CA LYS A 187 6.24 22.30 -2.72
C LYS A 187 6.92 23.32 -1.81
N HIS A 188 7.20 24.50 -2.34
CA HIS A 188 7.77 25.61 -1.60
C HIS A 188 7.12 26.95 -2.03
N GLY A 189 6.19 27.46 -1.21
CA GLY A 189 5.38 28.61 -1.56
C GLY A 189 4.52 28.34 -2.81
N PRO A 190 4.56 29.20 -3.86
CA PRO A 190 3.77 29.00 -5.08
C PRO A 190 4.39 27.97 -6.05
N ASN A 191 5.64 27.54 -5.82
CA ASN A 191 6.39 26.69 -6.72
C ASN A 191 6.42 25.24 -6.28
N VAL A 192 6.64 24.35 -7.25
CA VAL A 192 6.86 22.90 -7.03
C VAL A 192 8.11 22.52 -7.82
N GLU A 193 9.11 22.00 -7.12
CA GLU A 193 10.27 21.36 -7.75
C GLU A 193 9.93 19.89 -8.01
N GLU A 194 10.33 19.41 -9.20
CA GLU A 194 10.09 18.03 -9.61
C GLU A 194 11.41 17.37 -10.04
N LEU A 195 11.71 16.23 -9.46
CA LEU A 195 12.83 15.37 -9.82
C LEU A 195 12.29 14.04 -10.32
N LEU A 196 12.60 13.67 -11.56
CA LEU A 196 12.11 12.46 -12.20
C LEU A 196 13.26 11.48 -12.42
N GLN A 197 13.05 10.21 -12.09
CA GLN A 197 13.96 9.12 -12.40
C GLN A 197 13.18 7.91 -12.92
N GLU A 198 13.79 7.15 -13.82
CA GLU A 198 13.25 5.89 -14.31
C GLU A 198 13.81 4.73 -13.49
N ILE A 199 12.95 3.75 -13.14
CA ILE A 199 13.40 2.51 -12.52
C ILE A 199 14.05 1.63 -13.59
N PRO A 200 15.29 1.14 -13.40
CA PRO A 200 15.95 0.27 -14.36
C PRO A 200 15.10 -0.96 -14.70
N HIS A 201 14.97 -1.28 -15.99
CA HIS A 201 14.22 -2.44 -16.45
C HIS A 201 14.70 -3.74 -15.80
N GLY A 202 13.73 -4.54 -15.31
CA GLY A 202 14.02 -5.82 -14.66
C GLY A 202 14.56 -5.71 -13.23
N ALA A 203 14.68 -4.51 -12.67
CA ALA A 203 15.05 -4.32 -11.28
C ALA A 203 13.91 -4.77 -10.35
N ASN A 204 14.17 -5.77 -9.50
CA ASN A 204 13.25 -6.18 -8.44
C ASN A 204 13.43 -5.33 -7.16
N ARG A 205 14.54 -4.62 -7.04
CA ARG A 205 14.82 -3.67 -5.96
C ARG A 205 14.81 -2.27 -6.52
N LEU A 206 14.05 -1.42 -5.86
CA LEU A 206 14.03 0.01 -6.08
C LEU A 206 15.07 0.65 -5.15
N TYR A 207 16.00 1.39 -5.71
CA TYR A 207 16.92 2.26 -4.99
C TYR A 207 17.15 3.52 -5.84
N LEU A 208 16.63 4.64 -5.38
CA LEU A 208 16.75 5.91 -6.07
C LEU A 208 17.17 7.00 -5.09
N GLU A 209 18.05 7.88 -5.51
CA GLU A 209 18.51 9.05 -4.78
C GLU A 209 18.11 10.32 -5.51
N PHE A 210 17.39 11.20 -4.83
CA PHE A 210 16.99 12.51 -5.32
C PHE A 210 17.82 13.60 -4.62
N ASP A 211 18.79 14.15 -5.31
CA ASP A 211 19.68 15.19 -4.79
C ASP A 211 19.03 16.57 -4.95
N LEU A 212 18.59 17.17 -3.84
CA LEU A 212 17.94 18.48 -3.82
C LEU A 212 18.91 19.63 -4.11
N GLY A 213 20.21 19.39 -4.15
CA GLY A 213 21.20 20.37 -4.54
C GLY A 213 21.03 20.89 -5.96
N TYR A 214 20.34 20.14 -6.81
CA TYR A 214 20.01 20.53 -8.18
C TYR A 214 18.70 21.28 -8.34
N CYS A 215 17.91 21.45 -7.25
CA CYS A 215 16.64 22.15 -7.25
C CYS A 215 16.80 23.64 -6.96
N ASP A 216 15.87 24.45 -7.47
CA ASP A 216 15.76 25.86 -7.07
C ASP A 216 14.83 26.04 -5.86
N LEU A 217 15.12 25.31 -4.79
CA LEU A 217 14.31 25.23 -3.59
C LEU A 217 14.39 26.49 -2.73
N HIS A 218 13.26 27.08 -2.37
CA HIS A 218 13.18 28.12 -1.37
C HIS A 218 13.00 27.48 0.02
N GLU A 219 14.12 27.19 0.69
CA GLU A 219 14.19 26.38 1.92
C GLU A 219 13.27 26.85 3.05
N ALA A 220 13.15 28.18 3.24
CA ALA A 220 12.30 28.76 4.27
C ALA A 220 10.77 28.62 4.02
N ARG A 221 10.38 28.12 2.84
CA ARG A 221 8.97 28.00 2.40
C ARG A 221 8.59 26.60 1.99
N VAL A 222 9.37 25.60 2.37
CA VAL A 222 9.01 24.20 2.10
C VAL A 222 7.76 23.84 2.90
N GLU A 223 6.73 23.37 2.20
CA GLU A 223 5.42 23.08 2.77
C GLU A 223 5.12 21.60 2.77
N ASN A 224 5.39 20.91 1.65
CA ASN A 224 5.01 19.53 1.46
C ASN A 224 5.94 18.78 0.50
N VAL A 225 6.05 17.47 0.71
CA VAL A 225 6.80 16.56 -0.15
C VAL A 225 5.90 15.37 -0.48
N TRP A 226 5.85 14.99 -1.76
CA TRP A 226 5.16 13.77 -2.17
C TRP A 226 5.88 13.10 -3.33
N LEU A 227 5.55 11.86 -3.56
CA LEU A 227 6.16 11.05 -4.61
C LEU A 227 5.07 10.43 -5.47
N ASP A 228 5.27 10.42 -6.78
CA ASP A 228 4.45 9.67 -7.73
C ASP A 228 5.24 8.47 -8.29
N LEU A 229 4.71 7.27 -8.19
CA LEU A 229 5.08 6.13 -9.02
C LEU A 229 4.21 6.15 -10.26
N ILE A 230 4.80 6.40 -11.42
CA ILE A 230 4.11 6.56 -12.70
C ILE A 230 4.34 5.29 -13.52
N PHE A 231 3.26 4.67 -13.97
CA PHE A 231 3.28 3.47 -14.79
C PHE A 231 2.96 3.85 -16.23
N ASP A 232 3.91 3.60 -17.14
CA ASP A 232 3.77 3.88 -18.57
C ASP A 232 3.30 2.61 -19.29
N ASP A 233 2.24 2.73 -20.09
CA ASP A 233 1.56 1.61 -20.76
C ASP A 233 1.21 0.44 -19.80
N PRO A 234 0.38 0.68 -18.77
CA PRO A 234 0.11 -0.30 -17.73
C PRO A 234 -0.89 -1.40 -18.13
N SER A 235 -1.39 -1.41 -19.38
CA SER A 235 -2.45 -2.32 -19.82
C SER A 235 -2.05 -3.79 -19.67
N MET A 236 -2.98 -4.65 -19.22
CA MET A 236 -2.80 -6.08 -19.00
C MET A 236 -1.59 -6.41 -18.12
N ASN A 237 -1.34 -5.59 -17.10
CA ASN A 237 -0.18 -5.74 -16.21
C ASN A 237 -0.56 -5.65 -14.73
N ARG A 238 0.32 -6.16 -13.89
CA ARG A 238 0.24 -6.02 -12.45
C ARG A 238 1.57 -5.56 -11.89
N ALA A 239 1.53 -4.43 -11.19
CA ALA A 239 2.64 -3.95 -10.39
C ALA A 239 2.44 -4.36 -8.92
N LYS A 240 3.39 -5.10 -8.34
CA LYS A 240 3.41 -5.49 -6.93
C LYS A 240 4.54 -4.76 -6.21
N ILE A 241 4.17 -3.94 -5.25
CA ILE A 241 5.09 -3.22 -4.37
C ILE A 241 5.07 -3.95 -3.03
N SER A 242 6.10 -4.74 -2.74
CA SER A 242 6.17 -5.51 -1.49
C SER A 242 6.62 -4.67 -0.31
N ASP A 243 7.42 -3.63 -0.55
CA ASP A 243 7.84 -2.64 0.45
C ASP A 243 8.20 -1.34 -0.23
N LEU A 244 8.06 -0.23 0.49
CA LEU A 244 8.53 1.08 0.08
C LEU A 244 8.87 1.88 1.33
N VAL A 245 10.10 2.38 1.37
CA VAL A 245 10.64 3.20 2.46
C VAL A 245 11.29 4.44 1.91
N PHE A 246 11.24 5.49 2.68
CA PHE A 246 11.80 6.79 2.37
C PHE A 246 12.80 7.17 3.44
N TYR A 247 13.96 7.68 3.03
CA TYR A 247 14.95 8.25 3.91
C TYR A 247 15.33 9.64 3.45
N ARG A 248 15.78 10.46 4.37
CA ARG A 248 16.41 11.72 4.09
C ARG A 248 17.75 11.76 4.80
N ARG A 249 18.78 12.15 4.12
CA ARG A 249 20.11 12.33 4.70
C ARG A 249 20.77 13.62 4.20
N PRO A 250 21.66 14.22 5.00
CA PRO A 250 22.50 15.31 4.52
C PRO A 250 23.45 14.84 3.41
N ARG A 251 23.74 15.72 2.46
CA ARG A 251 24.81 15.49 1.48
C ARG A 251 26.16 15.43 2.19
N ALA A 252 27.05 14.55 1.71
CA ALA A 252 28.42 14.55 2.18
C ALA A 252 29.06 15.92 1.94
N LYS A 253 29.73 16.46 2.96
CA LYS A 253 30.56 17.66 2.83
C LYS A 253 31.91 17.20 2.26
N PHE A 254 32.23 17.64 1.06
CA PHE A 254 33.57 17.53 0.48
C PHE A 254 34.40 18.77 0.83
#